data_6eeaab02beaedc776f0473965b0e7662
#
_entry.id   6eeaab02beaedc776f0473965b0e7662
#
_cell.length_a   1.000
_cell.length_b   1.000
_cell.length_c   1.000
_cell.angle_alpha   90.00
_cell.angle_beta   90.00
_cell.angle_gamma   90.00
#
_symmetry.space_group_name_H-M   'P 1'
#
loop_
_entity.id
_entity.type
_entity.pdbx_description
1 polymer ?
#
loop_
_entity_poly.entity_id
_entity_poly.type
_entity_poly.pdbx_seq_one_letter_code
_entity_poly.pdbx_strand_id
1 'polypeptide(L)'
;MRYFIDEFGEAFEINEGDRVKIISKEQMEYLKKEDNLIEINKGEPFIKIYPAVIDRLLNENLSSADYRIIFICMKYLRYDSGAVMYENTGSFLSQKDIITLSKLGKKTVYNSIEKLVGKKILHKGTTGKEYQLFMNPFIFMKGTKINKTLYSMFRKSKWNNITNKNKRHENPKI
;
A
#
# COMPACT_ATOMS: atom_id res chain seq x y z
N MET A 1 29.75 17.65 34.49
CA MET A 1 28.49 18.35 34.35
C MET A 1 28.55 19.13 33.04
N ARG A 2 27.64 18.86 32.09
CA ARG A 2 27.57 19.57 30.81
C ARG A 2 26.25 20.29 30.73
N TYR A 3 26.25 21.52 30.20
CA TYR A 3 25.05 22.34 30.06
C TYR A 3 24.85 22.65 28.57
N PHE A 4 23.60 22.64 28.13
CA PHE A 4 23.17 23.23 26.88
C PHE A 4 22.53 24.57 27.17
N ILE A 5 22.90 25.59 26.43
CA ILE A 5 22.32 26.94 26.55
C ILE A 5 21.49 27.16 25.29
N ASP A 6 20.21 27.43 25.43
CA ASP A 6 19.30 27.71 24.30
C ASP A 6 19.48 29.14 23.74
N GLU A 7 18.73 29.47 22.72
CA GLU A 7 18.79 30.78 22.06
C GLU A 7 18.26 31.94 22.94
N PHE A 8 17.61 31.63 24.06
CA PHE A 8 17.13 32.60 25.07
C PHE A 8 18.07 32.73 26.25
N GLY A 9 19.16 31.96 26.27
CA GLY A 9 20.16 31.98 27.34
C GLY A 9 19.79 31.11 28.55
N GLU A 10 18.77 30.26 28.44
CA GLU A 10 18.43 29.30 29.47
C GLU A 10 19.38 28.09 29.42
N ALA A 11 19.89 27.70 30.60
CA ALA A 11 20.83 26.61 30.74
C ALA A 11 20.10 25.31 31.17
N PHE A 12 20.25 24.25 30.38
CA PHE A 12 19.73 22.94 30.70
C PHE A 12 20.86 21.98 31.03
N GLU A 13 20.75 21.28 32.16
CA GLU A 13 21.71 20.24 32.54
C GLU A 13 21.55 19.02 31.64
N ILE A 14 22.69 18.52 31.11
CA ILE A 14 22.75 17.29 30.28
C ILE A 14 23.33 16.18 31.13
N ASN A 15 22.55 15.13 31.38
CA ASN A 15 22.99 13.95 32.10
C ASN A 15 23.78 13.00 31.18
N GLU A 16 24.54 12.08 31.77
CA GLU A 16 25.29 11.09 31.04
C GLU A 16 24.29 10.11 30.37
N GLY A 17 24.30 10.10 29.03
CA GLY A 17 23.34 9.32 28.22
C GLY A 17 22.30 10.17 27.45
N ASP A 18 22.13 11.44 27.80
CA ASP A 18 21.24 12.33 27.07
C ASP A 18 21.81 12.67 25.70
N ARG A 19 20.93 12.64 24.69
CA ARG A 19 21.24 13.05 23.32
C ARG A 19 20.60 14.39 23.02
N VAL A 20 21.40 15.43 22.93
CA VAL A 20 20.93 16.75 22.47
C VAL A 20 20.82 16.71 20.94
N LYS A 21 19.60 16.93 20.44
CA LYS A 21 19.32 17.09 19.02
C LYS A 21 19.10 18.56 18.74
N ILE A 22 20.04 19.20 18.04
CA ILE A 22 19.83 20.56 17.56
C ILE A 22 18.82 20.51 16.41
N ILE A 23 17.71 21.19 16.57
CA ILE A 23 16.62 21.29 15.59
C ILE A 23 16.68 22.69 14.98
N SER A 24 16.73 22.80 13.64
CA SER A 24 16.69 24.11 12.97
C SER A 24 15.32 24.79 13.16
N LYS A 25 15.27 26.13 12.98
CA LYS A 25 14.00 26.88 13.06
C LYS A 25 12.96 26.31 12.09
N GLU A 26 13.36 25.91 10.90
CA GLU A 26 12.47 25.28 9.90
C GLU A 26 11.94 23.92 10.38
N GLN A 27 12.79 23.12 11.03
CA GLN A 27 12.37 21.85 11.65
C GLN A 27 11.44 22.08 12.83
N MET A 28 11.66 23.13 13.64
CA MET A 28 10.76 23.51 14.73
C MET A 28 9.40 23.97 14.20
N GLU A 29 9.36 24.77 13.13
CA GLU A 29 8.11 25.17 12.50
C GLU A 29 7.35 23.98 11.89
N TYR A 30 8.08 23.01 11.35
CA TYR A 30 7.50 21.77 10.86
C TYR A 30 6.88 20.94 12.01
N LEU A 31 7.60 20.78 13.12
CA LEU A 31 7.09 20.09 14.31
C LEU A 31 5.88 20.80 14.92
N LYS A 32 5.89 22.14 15.00
CA LYS A 32 4.71 22.93 15.44
C LYS A 32 3.51 22.76 14.52
N LYS A 33 3.72 22.52 13.22
CA LYS A 33 2.65 22.17 12.29
C LYS A 33 2.11 20.75 12.53
N GLU A 34 2.97 19.80 12.94
CA GLU A 34 2.54 18.44 13.31
C GLU A 34 1.66 18.44 14.56
N ASP A 35 1.89 19.34 15.53
CA ASP A 35 1.06 19.48 16.74
C ASP A 35 -0.40 19.89 16.43
N ASN A 36 -0.66 20.43 15.24
CA ASN A 36 -2.00 20.72 14.77
C ASN A 36 -2.66 19.57 13.99
N LEU A 37 -1.96 18.45 13.81
CA LEU A 37 -2.49 17.28 13.13
C LEU A 37 -3.18 16.37 14.14
N ILE A 38 -4.40 15.97 13.80
CA ILE A 38 -5.13 14.96 14.56
C ILE A 38 -4.87 13.62 13.89
N GLU A 39 -4.32 12.67 14.64
CA GLU A 39 -4.09 11.31 14.16
C GLU A 39 -5.43 10.57 14.06
N ILE A 40 -5.86 10.30 12.85
CA ILE A 40 -7.09 9.57 12.57
C ILE A 40 -6.76 8.10 12.32
N ASN A 41 -7.55 7.18 12.91
CA ASN A 41 -7.42 5.73 12.74
C ASN A 41 -6.04 5.20 13.15
N LYS A 42 -5.54 5.64 14.29
CA LYS A 42 -4.28 5.16 14.88
C LYS A 42 -4.28 3.64 15.01
N GLY A 43 -3.27 3.01 14.40
CA GLY A 43 -3.12 1.56 14.43
C GLY A 43 -3.99 0.78 13.42
N GLU A 44 -4.90 1.45 12.70
CA GLU A 44 -5.68 0.79 11.67
C GLU A 44 -4.81 0.46 10.44
N PRO A 45 -4.98 -0.73 9.87
CA PRO A 45 -4.24 -1.12 8.68
C PRO A 45 -4.68 -0.31 7.47
N PHE A 46 -3.73 0.20 6.70
CA PHE A 46 -4.00 0.97 5.48
C PHE A 46 -3.43 0.28 4.24
N ILE A 47 -4.01 0.62 3.09
CA ILE A 47 -3.56 0.16 1.78
C ILE A 47 -2.96 1.34 1.04
N LYS A 48 -1.74 1.18 0.57
CA LYS A 48 -1.05 2.19 -0.25
C LYS A 48 -1.51 2.09 -1.70
N ILE A 49 -1.90 3.23 -2.25
CA ILE A 49 -2.18 3.42 -3.67
C ILE A 49 -1.41 4.66 -4.11
N TYR A 50 -0.63 4.54 -5.17
CA TYR A 50 0.13 5.69 -5.68
C TYR A 50 -0.77 6.55 -6.60
N PRO A 51 -0.75 7.90 -6.49
CA PRO A 51 -1.58 8.78 -7.32
C PRO A 51 -1.49 8.48 -8.82
N ALA A 52 -0.28 8.34 -9.36
CA ALA A 52 -0.05 8.01 -10.78
C ALA A 52 -0.67 6.65 -11.20
N VAL A 53 -0.94 5.76 -10.25
CA VAL A 53 -1.63 4.49 -10.49
C VAL A 53 -3.12 4.71 -10.62
N ILE A 54 -3.69 5.64 -9.86
CA ILE A 54 -5.12 5.97 -9.90
C ILE A 54 -5.47 6.48 -11.30
N ASP A 55 -4.72 7.46 -11.81
CA ASP A 55 -4.94 8.00 -13.16
C ASP A 55 -4.89 6.89 -14.23
N ARG A 56 -3.94 5.98 -14.09
CA ARG A 56 -3.81 4.87 -15.01
C ARG A 56 -4.94 3.85 -14.90
N LEU A 57 -5.43 3.57 -13.69
CA LEU A 57 -6.59 2.69 -13.48
C LEU A 57 -7.85 3.27 -14.10
N LEU A 58 -8.05 4.59 -14.00
CA LEU A 58 -9.18 5.28 -14.62
C LEU A 58 -9.16 5.13 -16.16
N ASN A 59 -7.97 5.06 -16.75
CA ASN A 59 -7.80 4.88 -18.20
C ASN A 59 -7.87 3.40 -18.66
N GLU A 60 -8.07 2.44 -17.76
CA GLU A 60 -8.11 1.00 -18.11
C GLU A 60 -9.49 0.52 -18.60
N ASN A 61 -10.46 1.37 -18.81
CA ASN A 61 -11.83 1.00 -19.20
C ASN A 61 -12.44 -0.06 -18.28
N LEU A 62 -12.29 0.12 -16.97
CA LEU A 62 -12.88 -0.75 -15.96
C LEU A 62 -14.36 -0.37 -15.75
N SER A 63 -15.21 -1.39 -15.62
CA SER A 63 -16.61 -1.21 -15.27
C SER A 63 -16.80 -1.02 -13.76
N SER A 64 -17.96 -0.56 -13.34
CA SER A 64 -18.34 -0.49 -11.92
C SER A 64 -18.24 -1.86 -11.22
N ALA A 65 -18.55 -2.94 -11.93
CA ALA A 65 -18.38 -4.30 -11.42
C ALA A 65 -16.91 -4.65 -11.17
N ASP A 66 -16.00 -4.24 -12.07
CA ASP A 66 -14.56 -4.45 -11.93
C ASP A 66 -14.03 -3.72 -10.69
N TYR A 67 -14.39 -2.45 -10.51
CA TYR A 67 -14.02 -1.67 -9.32
C TYR A 67 -14.57 -2.28 -8.03
N ARG A 68 -15.81 -2.77 -8.05
CA ARG A 68 -16.41 -3.43 -6.89
C ARG A 68 -15.61 -4.65 -6.47
N ILE A 69 -15.14 -5.46 -7.41
CA ILE A 69 -14.28 -6.62 -7.14
C ILE A 69 -12.91 -6.17 -6.61
N ILE A 70 -12.31 -5.13 -7.20
CA ILE A 70 -11.05 -4.56 -6.69
C ILE A 70 -11.20 -4.16 -5.22
N PHE A 71 -12.25 -3.42 -4.83
CA PHE A 71 -12.46 -3.01 -3.45
C PHE A 71 -12.70 -4.19 -2.50
N ILE A 72 -13.39 -5.25 -2.96
CA ILE A 72 -13.51 -6.48 -2.18
C ILE A 72 -12.13 -7.10 -1.96
N CYS A 73 -11.34 -7.26 -3.02
CA CYS A 73 -9.99 -7.81 -2.91
C CYS A 73 -9.11 -6.96 -1.99
N MET A 74 -9.21 -5.62 -2.04
CA MET A 74 -8.49 -4.73 -1.13
C MET A 74 -8.86 -4.97 0.33
N LYS A 75 -10.16 -5.11 0.65
CA LYS A 75 -10.62 -5.39 2.02
C LYS A 75 -9.98 -6.64 2.61
N TYR A 76 -9.78 -7.67 1.79
CA TYR A 76 -9.22 -8.96 2.21
C TYR A 76 -7.74 -9.13 1.83
N LEU A 77 -7.07 -8.02 1.50
CA LEU A 77 -5.66 -8.04 1.14
C LEU A 77 -4.78 -8.32 2.37
N ARG A 78 -3.94 -9.34 2.26
CA ARG A 78 -3.01 -9.74 3.30
C ARG A 78 -1.71 -8.92 3.24
N TYR A 79 -1.12 -8.66 4.40
CA TYR A 79 0.18 -7.99 4.51
C TYR A 79 1.26 -8.73 3.69
N ASP A 80 2.12 -7.97 3.02
CA ASP A 80 3.36 -8.37 2.34
C ASP A 80 3.25 -9.49 1.30
N SER A 81 2.15 -10.23 1.28
CA SER A 81 1.92 -11.38 0.37
C SER A 81 1.08 -11.05 -0.85
N GLY A 82 0.30 -9.95 -0.79
CA GLY A 82 -0.66 -9.62 -1.84
C GLY A 82 -1.82 -10.61 -2.01
N ALA A 83 -1.90 -11.64 -1.17
CA ALA A 83 -2.93 -12.66 -1.21
C ALA A 83 -4.27 -12.09 -0.74
N VAL A 84 -5.37 -12.50 -1.40
CA VAL A 84 -6.74 -12.13 -1.03
C VAL A 84 -7.30 -13.24 -0.15
N MET A 85 -7.31 -13.02 1.17
CA MET A 85 -7.57 -14.06 2.17
C MET A 85 -8.42 -13.53 3.32
N TYR A 86 -9.19 -14.42 3.94
CA TYR A 86 -9.80 -14.15 5.25
C TYR A 86 -8.73 -14.03 6.34
N GLU A 87 -8.80 -12.97 7.14
CA GLU A 87 -7.80 -12.70 8.18
C GLU A 87 -7.86 -13.76 9.28
N ASN A 88 -9.06 -14.15 9.68
CA ASN A 88 -9.29 -15.06 10.81
C ASN A 88 -8.92 -16.52 10.51
N THR A 89 -9.13 -16.99 9.29
CA THR A 89 -8.93 -18.41 8.93
C THR A 89 -7.68 -18.64 8.11
N GLY A 90 -7.12 -17.59 7.51
CA GLY A 90 -6.00 -17.73 6.58
C GLY A 90 -6.36 -18.44 5.26
N SER A 91 -7.66 -18.67 5.00
CA SER A 91 -8.11 -19.27 3.74
C SER A 91 -8.28 -18.21 2.64
N PHE A 92 -8.00 -18.57 1.40
CA PHE A 92 -8.21 -17.70 0.24
C PHE A 92 -9.70 -17.43 0.02
N LEU A 93 -10.02 -16.20 -0.42
CA LEU A 93 -11.36 -15.90 -0.90
C LEU A 93 -11.63 -16.71 -2.17
N SER A 94 -12.67 -17.53 -2.12
CA SER A 94 -13.15 -18.27 -3.29
C SER A 94 -13.95 -17.35 -4.22
N GLN A 95 -14.14 -17.78 -5.47
CA GLN A 95 -15.05 -17.08 -6.39
C GLN A 95 -16.49 -17.01 -5.86
N LYS A 96 -16.93 -18.04 -5.12
CA LYS A 96 -18.24 -18.06 -4.49
C LYS A 96 -18.38 -16.97 -3.43
N ASP A 97 -17.32 -16.75 -2.64
CA ASP A 97 -17.29 -15.67 -1.65
C ASP A 97 -17.38 -14.30 -2.32
N ILE A 98 -16.63 -14.09 -3.40
CA ILE A 98 -16.68 -12.85 -4.16
C ILE A 98 -18.08 -12.60 -4.75
N ILE A 99 -18.75 -13.62 -5.27
CA ILE A 99 -20.14 -13.51 -5.74
C ILE A 99 -21.06 -13.05 -4.61
N THR A 100 -20.97 -13.69 -3.46
CA THR A 100 -21.78 -13.37 -2.28
C THR A 100 -21.51 -11.95 -1.77
N LEU A 101 -20.25 -11.59 -1.62
CA LEU A 101 -19.81 -10.27 -1.11
C LEU A 101 -20.12 -9.14 -2.09
N SER A 102 -19.98 -9.39 -3.38
CA SER A 102 -20.23 -8.37 -4.41
C SER A 102 -21.72 -8.18 -4.71
N LYS A 103 -22.56 -9.15 -4.40
CA LYS A 103 -23.97 -9.19 -4.81
C LYS A 103 -24.15 -9.05 -6.33
N LEU A 104 -23.14 -9.47 -7.11
CA LEU A 104 -23.16 -9.49 -8.56
C LEU A 104 -23.52 -10.89 -9.08
N GLY A 105 -24.03 -10.96 -10.29
CA GLY A 105 -24.30 -12.24 -10.94
C GLY A 105 -23.00 -13.02 -11.20
N LYS A 106 -23.06 -14.35 -11.12
CA LYS A 106 -21.92 -15.26 -11.31
C LYS A 106 -21.13 -14.95 -12.59
N LYS A 107 -21.80 -14.78 -13.73
CA LYS A 107 -21.17 -14.47 -15.03
C LYS A 107 -20.40 -13.15 -14.99
N THR A 108 -20.97 -12.12 -14.35
CA THR A 108 -20.33 -10.81 -14.20
C THR A 108 -19.05 -10.92 -13.38
N VAL A 109 -19.08 -11.63 -12.24
CA VAL A 109 -17.91 -11.83 -11.40
C VAL A 109 -16.80 -12.56 -12.15
N TYR A 110 -17.12 -13.64 -12.86
CA TYR A 110 -16.14 -14.38 -13.65
C TYR A 110 -15.50 -13.50 -14.73
N ASN A 111 -16.30 -12.81 -15.52
CA ASN A 111 -15.80 -11.94 -16.58
C ASN A 111 -14.92 -10.81 -16.02
N SER A 112 -15.32 -10.20 -14.91
CA SER A 112 -14.53 -9.15 -14.27
C SER A 112 -13.21 -9.68 -13.73
N ILE A 113 -13.20 -10.84 -13.08
CA ILE A 113 -11.95 -11.44 -12.59
C ILE A 113 -10.99 -11.73 -13.75
N GLU A 114 -11.47 -12.39 -14.82
CA GLU A 114 -10.64 -12.70 -15.98
C GLU A 114 -10.11 -11.41 -16.65
N LYS A 115 -10.93 -10.37 -16.77
CA LYS A 115 -10.52 -9.05 -17.25
C LYS A 115 -9.43 -8.43 -16.37
N LEU A 116 -9.58 -8.45 -15.05
CA LEU A 116 -8.60 -7.93 -14.11
C LEU A 116 -7.28 -8.72 -14.13
N VAL A 117 -7.36 -10.03 -14.32
CA VAL A 117 -6.17 -10.90 -14.51
C VAL A 117 -5.48 -10.58 -15.85
N GLY A 118 -6.22 -10.44 -16.93
CA GLY A 118 -5.68 -10.05 -18.24
C GLY A 118 -4.96 -8.69 -18.18
N LYS A 119 -5.47 -7.75 -17.41
CA LYS A 119 -4.85 -6.43 -17.18
C LYS A 119 -3.71 -6.44 -16.16
N LYS A 120 -3.39 -7.58 -15.57
CA LYS A 120 -2.37 -7.74 -14.52
C LYS A 120 -2.64 -6.91 -13.28
N ILE A 121 -3.89 -6.60 -13.00
CA ILE A 121 -4.35 -6.00 -11.73
C ILE A 121 -4.46 -7.08 -10.67
N LEU A 122 -4.95 -8.25 -11.06
CA LEU A 122 -4.95 -9.48 -10.28
C LEU A 122 -4.06 -10.55 -10.93
N HIS A 123 -3.65 -11.51 -10.11
CA HIS A 123 -3.07 -12.77 -10.58
C HIS A 123 -3.89 -13.91 -9.99
N LYS A 124 -4.15 -14.91 -10.82
CA LYS A 124 -4.85 -16.14 -10.46
C LYS A 124 -3.85 -17.26 -10.31
N GLY A 125 -3.66 -17.72 -9.08
CA GLY A 125 -2.89 -18.91 -8.77
C GLY A 125 -3.80 -20.11 -8.52
N THR A 126 -3.23 -21.29 -8.60
CA THR A 126 -3.88 -22.55 -8.23
C THR A 126 -2.90 -23.37 -7.40
N THR A 127 -3.35 -23.87 -6.27
CA THR A 127 -2.61 -24.88 -5.49
C THR A 127 -3.55 -26.07 -5.34
N GLY A 128 -3.27 -27.13 -6.11
CA GLY A 128 -4.21 -28.25 -6.24
C GLY A 128 -5.54 -27.79 -6.86
N LYS A 129 -6.64 -27.99 -6.13
CA LYS A 129 -7.98 -27.57 -6.55
C LYS A 129 -8.37 -26.17 -6.06
N GLU A 130 -7.53 -25.56 -5.25
CA GLU A 130 -7.85 -24.27 -4.63
C GLU A 130 -7.54 -23.10 -5.57
N TYR A 131 -8.48 -22.20 -5.62
CA TYR A 131 -8.41 -20.96 -6.36
C TYR A 131 -7.81 -19.87 -5.47
N GLN A 132 -6.76 -19.23 -5.95
CA GLN A 132 -6.04 -18.21 -5.21
C GLN A 132 -5.99 -16.91 -6.01
N LEU A 133 -6.33 -15.80 -5.38
CA LEU A 133 -6.17 -14.46 -5.96
C LEU A 133 -5.07 -13.70 -5.24
N PHE A 134 -4.28 -13.00 -6.05
CA PHE A 134 -3.24 -12.09 -5.57
C PHE A 134 -3.43 -10.72 -6.23
N MET A 135 -3.32 -9.65 -5.45
CA MET A 135 -3.33 -8.29 -5.95
C MET A 135 -1.94 -7.85 -6.38
N ASN A 136 -1.88 -7.04 -7.42
CA ASN A 136 -0.63 -6.50 -7.90
C ASN A 136 -0.05 -5.48 -6.92
N PRO A 137 1.14 -5.71 -6.34
CA PRO A 137 1.73 -4.84 -5.33
C PRO A 137 2.21 -3.49 -5.88
N PHE A 138 2.36 -3.36 -7.19
CA PHE A 138 2.68 -2.09 -7.84
C PHE A 138 1.45 -1.18 -8.00
N ILE A 139 0.26 -1.69 -7.66
CA ILE A 139 -1.01 -0.96 -7.68
C ILE A 139 -1.52 -0.79 -6.25
N PHE A 140 -1.67 -1.89 -5.53
CA PHE A 140 -2.23 -1.94 -4.18
C PHE A 140 -1.29 -2.71 -3.25
N MET A 141 -0.87 -2.08 -2.18
CA MET A 141 0.03 -2.72 -1.23
C MET A 141 -0.42 -2.48 0.22
N LYS A 142 -0.56 -3.57 0.99
CA LYS A 142 -0.74 -3.52 2.44
C LYS A 142 0.60 -3.90 3.06
N GLY A 143 1.23 -2.94 3.77
CA GLY A 143 2.58 -3.09 4.29
C GLY A 143 3.64 -2.28 3.55
N THR A 144 4.91 -2.50 3.87
CA THR A 144 6.06 -1.77 3.33
C THR A 144 7.00 -2.62 2.48
N LYS A 145 6.85 -3.93 2.56
CA LYS A 145 7.70 -4.92 1.87
C LYS A 145 6.82 -5.90 1.10
N ILE A 146 7.37 -6.52 0.09
CA ILE A 146 6.73 -7.61 -0.66
C ILE A 146 7.65 -8.82 -0.70
N ASN A 147 7.07 -10.01 -0.68
CA ASN A 147 7.86 -11.23 -0.81
C ASN A 147 8.33 -11.44 -2.27
N LYS A 148 9.39 -12.24 -2.44
CA LYS A 148 9.99 -12.50 -3.76
C LYS A 148 9.03 -13.18 -4.74
N THR A 149 8.13 -14.04 -4.24
CA THR A 149 7.14 -14.74 -5.07
C THR A 149 6.15 -13.76 -5.67
N LEU A 150 5.56 -12.87 -4.84
CA LEU A 150 4.65 -11.83 -5.32
C LEU A 150 5.35 -10.89 -6.33
N TYR A 151 6.59 -10.48 -6.04
CA TYR A 151 7.38 -9.69 -6.98
C TYR A 151 7.53 -10.41 -8.33
N SER A 152 7.87 -11.70 -8.33
CA SER A 152 8.07 -12.45 -9.58
C SER A 152 6.80 -12.61 -10.41
N MET A 153 5.62 -12.72 -9.79
CA MET A 153 4.33 -12.78 -10.47
C MET A 153 4.04 -11.52 -11.31
N PHE A 154 4.47 -10.36 -10.80
CA PHE A 154 4.10 -9.07 -11.39
C PHE A 154 5.27 -8.26 -11.97
N ARG A 155 6.53 -8.70 -11.84
CA ARG A 155 7.73 -7.95 -12.29
C ARG A 155 7.69 -7.51 -13.75
N LYS A 156 7.06 -8.31 -14.62
CA LYS A 156 6.90 -8.02 -16.07
C LYS A 156 5.58 -7.29 -16.38
N SER A 157 4.79 -6.91 -15.37
CA SER A 157 3.56 -6.18 -15.62
C SER A 157 3.85 -4.74 -16.04
N LYS A 158 2.97 -4.18 -16.87
CA LYS A 158 3.03 -2.77 -17.27
C LYS A 158 3.02 -1.81 -16.06
N TRP A 159 2.55 -2.26 -14.90
CA TRP A 159 2.43 -1.47 -13.68
C TRP A 159 3.77 -1.25 -12.97
N ASN A 160 4.75 -2.13 -13.16
CA ASN A 160 6.06 -2.02 -12.51
C ASN A 160 6.86 -0.78 -12.96
N ASN A 161 6.63 -0.28 -14.18
CA ASN A 161 7.35 0.89 -14.72
C ASN A 161 7.01 2.21 -14.01
N ILE A 162 5.95 2.25 -13.19
CA ILE A 162 5.54 3.45 -12.46
C ILE A 162 6.54 3.76 -11.33
N THR A 163 7.04 2.74 -10.64
CA THR A 163 7.98 2.92 -9.52
C THR A 163 9.40 3.28 -9.98
N ASN A 164 9.78 2.91 -11.21
CA ASN A 164 11.12 3.19 -11.73
C ASN A 164 11.28 4.62 -12.31
N LYS A 165 10.20 5.28 -12.69
CA LYS A 165 10.26 6.68 -13.17
C LYS A 165 10.57 7.66 -12.03
N ASN A 166 10.08 7.41 -10.83
CA ASN A 166 10.32 8.29 -9.68
C ASN A 166 11.78 8.25 -9.20
N LYS A 167 12.51 7.14 -9.42
CA LYS A 167 13.94 7.05 -9.08
C LYS A 167 14.86 7.85 -10.01
N ARG A 168 14.41 8.22 -11.22
CA ARG A 168 15.22 9.00 -12.17
C ARG A 168 15.20 10.51 -11.91
N HIS A 169 14.28 11.00 -11.07
CA HIS A 169 14.20 12.42 -10.71
C HIS A 169 14.92 12.78 -9.41
N GLU A 170 15.46 11.79 -8.67
CA GLU A 170 16.16 12.04 -7.40
C GLU A 170 17.67 12.22 -7.51
N ASN A 171 18.26 12.24 -8.72
CA ASN A 171 19.66 12.58 -8.92
C ASN A 171 19.83 13.64 -10.01
N PRO A 172 19.70 14.93 -9.71
CA PRO A 172 20.41 15.93 -10.48
C PRO A 172 21.89 15.79 -10.08
N LYS A 173 22.72 15.28 -10.98
CA LYS A 173 24.18 15.41 -10.84
C LYS A 173 24.51 16.89 -10.83
N ILE A 174 25.04 17.37 -9.71
CA ILE A 174 25.84 18.58 -9.58
C ILE A 174 27.21 18.32 -10.21
#